data_c6801346e359f9fca92abe29ef0fcfa1
#
_entry.id   c6801346e359f9fca92abe29ef0fcfa1
#
_cell.length_a   1.000
_cell.length_b   1.000
_cell.length_c   1.000
_cell.angle_alpha   90.00
_cell.angle_beta   90.00
_cell.angle_gamma   90.00
#
_symmetry.space_group_name_H-M   'P 1'
#
loop_
_entity.id
_entity.type
_entity.pdbx_description
1 polymer ?
#
loop_
_entity_poly.entity_id
_entity_poly.type
_entity_poly.pdbx_seq_one_letter_code
_entity_poly.pdbx_strand_id
1 'polypeptide(L)'
;NLNKIYFLNKLWDKSSPLIPHFQKDFFLPVVDVSLSMKKENSECFYHSLGLALLLSKNSIIENRIIAMDSNPTWVVFEPNMPFTKRVQHFLNEIETCQNTTPNYLNVIDLISYTCLETRMSRYFTRELQIVFFSVFHSFDSTFFSNFNSLFSKFEKTPKITFWNTSNNGLDNFPIITDNNRFIYMSGYNSSILKEFIKINKIIINKPTNAYEFIEKICSNSVYDVLSQYLTT
;
A
#
# COMPACT_ATOMS: atom_id res chain seq x y z
N ASN A 1 12.90 9.10 -26.24
CA ASN A 1 11.71 9.09 -27.09
C ASN A 1 10.63 9.97 -26.45
N LEU A 2 10.62 11.27 -26.81
CA LEU A 2 9.77 12.31 -26.21
C LEU A 2 8.27 11.98 -26.32
N ASN A 3 7.84 11.37 -27.42
CA ASN A 3 6.44 11.00 -27.61
C ASN A 3 5.96 9.93 -26.60
N LYS A 4 6.82 8.97 -26.26
CA LYS A 4 6.51 7.94 -25.25
C LYS A 4 6.38 8.56 -23.85
N ILE A 5 7.28 9.47 -23.50
CA ILE A 5 7.26 10.20 -22.21
C ILE A 5 5.98 11.02 -22.10
N TYR A 6 5.65 11.79 -23.14
CA TYR A 6 4.41 12.58 -23.18
C TYR A 6 3.17 11.70 -23.01
N PHE A 7 3.11 10.59 -23.74
CA PHE A 7 2.00 9.64 -23.67
C PHE A 7 1.83 9.05 -22.27
N LEU A 8 2.93 8.60 -21.61
CA LEU A 8 2.89 8.05 -20.26
C LEU A 8 2.40 9.08 -19.23
N ASN A 9 2.86 10.32 -19.32
CA ASN A 9 2.41 11.38 -18.42
C ASN A 9 0.91 11.67 -18.62
N LYS A 10 0.42 11.69 -19.87
CA LYS A 10 -1.01 11.86 -20.17
C LYS A 10 -1.89 10.70 -19.67
N LEU A 11 -1.41 9.46 -19.78
CA LEU A 11 -2.11 8.31 -19.21
C LEU A 11 -2.20 8.44 -17.69
N TRP A 12 -1.11 8.85 -17.05
CA TRP A 12 -1.07 9.08 -15.61
C TRP A 12 -2.06 10.16 -15.15
N ASP A 13 -2.12 11.28 -15.86
CA ASP A 13 -3.06 12.35 -15.55
C ASP A 13 -4.52 11.89 -15.66
N LYS A 14 -4.81 11.02 -16.65
CA LYS A 14 -6.13 10.42 -16.84
C LYS A 14 -6.43 9.27 -15.88
N SER A 15 -5.44 8.65 -15.26
CA SER A 15 -5.67 7.55 -14.30
C SER A 15 -6.27 8.02 -12.98
N SER A 16 -6.11 9.27 -12.65
CA SER A 16 -6.66 9.86 -11.42
C SER A 16 -8.20 9.83 -11.36
N PRO A 17 -8.94 10.10 -12.46
CA PRO A 17 -10.41 9.97 -12.49
C PRO A 17 -10.91 8.53 -12.62
N LEU A 18 -10.05 7.55 -12.96
CA LEU A 18 -10.43 6.14 -13.05
C LEU A 18 -10.81 5.53 -11.70
N ILE A 19 -10.60 6.28 -10.63
CA ILE A 19 -11.04 5.93 -9.30
C ILE A 19 -12.00 7.05 -8.80
N PRO A 20 -13.20 7.18 -9.40
CA PRO A 20 -14.10 8.30 -9.15
C PRO A 20 -14.62 8.39 -7.71
N HIS A 21 -14.24 7.47 -6.85
CA HIS A 21 -14.64 7.40 -5.45
C HIS A 21 -13.45 7.30 -4.49
N PHE A 22 -12.24 7.64 -4.93
CA PHE A 22 -11.11 7.78 -4.03
C PHE A 22 -11.34 9.06 -3.21
N GLN A 23 -12.04 8.95 -2.09
CA GLN A 23 -11.90 9.96 -1.06
C GLN A 23 -10.43 9.98 -0.66
N LYS A 24 -9.84 11.16 -0.52
CA LYS A 24 -8.48 11.30 -0.03
C LYS A 24 -8.41 10.67 1.37
N ASP A 25 -7.80 9.51 1.46
CA ASP A 25 -7.54 8.79 2.70
C ASP A 25 -6.09 9.02 3.14
N PHE A 26 -5.76 8.67 4.36
CA PHE A 26 -4.41 8.83 4.91
C PHE A 26 -3.50 7.65 4.54
N PHE A 27 -3.27 7.40 3.24
CA PHE A 27 -2.37 6.35 2.80
C PHE A 27 -0.92 6.80 2.86
N LEU A 28 -0.07 5.95 3.42
CA LEU A 28 1.37 6.08 3.38
C LEU A 28 1.97 4.85 2.69
N PRO A 29 2.30 4.93 1.39
CA PRO A 29 2.92 3.84 0.68
C PRO A 29 4.38 3.66 1.09
N VAL A 30 4.78 2.40 1.25
CA VAL A 30 6.13 1.95 1.54
C VAL A 30 6.55 0.94 0.48
N VAL A 31 7.64 1.18 -0.22
CA VAL A 31 8.13 0.32 -1.29
C VAL A 31 9.41 -0.38 -0.86
N ASP A 32 9.40 -1.70 -0.91
CA ASP A 32 10.58 -2.52 -0.72
C ASP A 32 11.57 -2.28 -1.88
N VAL A 33 12.74 -1.77 -1.54
CA VAL A 33 13.82 -1.45 -2.49
C VAL A 33 15.04 -2.37 -2.32
N SER A 34 14.85 -3.50 -1.66
CA SER A 34 15.87 -4.53 -1.49
C SER A 34 16.40 -5.05 -2.82
N LEU A 35 17.56 -5.67 -2.79
CA LEU A 35 18.18 -6.23 -3.97
C LEU A 35 17.31 -7.31 -4.63
N SER A 36 16.66 -8.16 -3.83
CA SER A 36 15.74 -9.18 -4.31
C SER A 36 14.58 -8.58 -5.11
N MET A 37 14.02 -7.46 -4.65
CA MET A 37 12.99 -6.73 -5.41
C MET A 37 13.53 -6.13 -6.71
N LYS A 38 14.71 -5.49 -6.67
CA LYS A 38 15.25 -4.77 -7.84
C LYS A 38 15.80 -5.69 -8.93
N LYS A 39 16.45 -6.80 -8.57
CA LYS A 39 17.11 -7.71 -9.52
C LYS A 39 16.30 -8.95 -9.83
N GLU A 40 15.82 -9.65 -8.80
CA GLU A 40 15.16 -10.94 -8.96
C GLU A 40 13.67 -10.79 -9.30
N ASN A 41 13.05 -9.74 -8.78
CA ASN A 41 11.63 -9.45 -8.94
C ASN A 41 11.40 -8.05 -9.52
N SER A 42 12.20 -7.66 -10.53
CA SER A 42 12.15 -6.29 -11.09
C SER A 42 10.77 -5.88 -11.60
N GLU A 43 9.99 -6.81 -12.14
CA GLU A 43 8.60 -6.57 -12.54
C GLU A 43 7.73 -6.21 -11.34
N CYS A 44 7.84 -6.98 -10.24
CA CYS A 44 7.13 -6.71 -8.99
C CYS A 44 7.54 -5.37 -8.39
N PHE A 45 8.82 -5.00 -8.50
CA PHE A 45 9.31 -3.69 -8.06
C PHE A 45 8.64 -2.55 -8.82
N TYR A 46 8.55 -2.61 -10.15
CA TYR A 46 7.90 -1.57 -10.93
C TYR A 46 6.38 -1.51 -10.72
N HIS A 47 5.73 -2.66 -10.51
CA HIS A 47 4.32 -2.69 -10.10
C HIS A 47 4.12 -2.03 -8.73
N SER A 48 4.97 -2.35 -7.76
CA SER A 48 4.98 -1.75 -6.42
C SER A 48 5.14 -0.23 -6.49
N LEU A 49 6.13 0.24 -7.25
CA LEU A 49 6.38 1.66 -7.43
C LEU A 49 5.19 2.36 -8.10
N GLY A 50 4.61 1.76 -9.14
CA GLY A 50 3.44 2.31 -9.84
C GLY A 50 2.23 2.46 -8.91
N LEU A 51 1.91 1.43 -8.13
CA LEU A 51 0.83 1.45 -7.14
C LEU A 51 1.11 2.45 -6.02
N ALA A 52 2.34 2.49 -5.51
CA ALA A 52 2.74 3.42 -4.46
C ALA A 52 2.62 4.89 -4.90
N LEU A 53 3.07 5.21 -6.11
CA LEU A 53 2.92 6.56 -6.70
C LEU A 53 1.44 6.92 -6.86
N LEU A 54 0.60 5.98 -7.28
CA LEU A 54 -0.84 6.19 -7.43
C LEU A 54 -1.51 6.47 -6.08
N LEU A 55 -1.19 5.68 -5.04
CA LEU A 55 -1.69 5.92 -3.69
C LEU A 55 -1.20 7.25 -3.14
N SER A 56 0.09 7.56 -3.27
CA SER A 56 0.68 8.83 -2.83
C SER A 56 0.01 10.06 -3.46
N LYS A 57 -0.35 9.99 -4.75
CA LYS A 57 -1.06 11.07 -5.46
C LYS A 57 -2.46 11.30 -4.89
N ASN A 58 -3.12 10.24 -4.44
CA ASN A 58 -4.51 10.27 -3.97
C ASN A 58 -4.63 10.29 -2.44
N SER A 59 -3.51 10.35 -1.72
CA SER A 59 -3.49 10.43 -0.27
C SER A 59 -3.62 11.88 0.23
N ILE A 60 -4.12 12.05 1.45
CA ILE A 60 -4.03 13.32 2.18
C ILE A 60 -2.55 13.64 2.50
N ILE A 61 -1.72 12.60 2.70
CA ILE A 61 -0.26 12.72 2.83
C ILE A 61 0.35 12.76 1.42
N GLU A 62 -0.01 13.76 0.65
CA GLU A 62 0.38 13.86 -0.76
C GLU A 62 1.89 13.82 -0.96
N ASN A 63 2.30 13.25 -2.11
CA ASN A 63 3.65 13.35 -2.64
C ASN A 63 4.75 12.73 -1.76
N ARG A 64 4.43 11.69 -0.98
CA ARG A 64 5.41 10.99 -0.12
C ARG A 64 5.32 9.49 -0.28
N ILE A 65 6.47 8.85 -0.32
CA ILE A 65 6.66 7.40 -0.28
C ILE A 65 7.84 7.13 0.65
N ILE A 66 7.81 6.00 1.36
CA ILE A 66 9.00 5.52 2.07
C ILE A 66 9.65 4.44 1.21
N ALA A 67 10.95 4.58 0.95
CA ALA A 67 11.77 3.53 0.42
C ALA A 67 12.26 2.66 1.57
N MET A 68 11.88 1.37 1.55
CA MET A 68 12.19 0.42 2.62
C MET A 68 13.38 -0.44 2.27
N ASP A 69 14.45 -0.25 3.01
CA ASP A 69 15.59 -1.16 3.13
C ASP A 69 15.96 -1.33 4.61
N SER A 70 17.23 -1.57 4.95
CA SER A 70 17.66 -1.60 6.36
C SER A 70 17.59 -0.22 7.03
N ASN A 71 17.75 0.86 6.26
CA ASN A 71 17.65 2.25 6.70
C ASN A 71 16.60 2.98 5.88
N PRO A 72 15.31 2.88 6.25
CA PRO A 72 14.23 3.43 5.44
C PRO A 72 14.34 4.95 5.33
N THR A 73 14.03 5.48 4.14
CA THR A 73 14.12 6.89 3.82
C THR A 73 12.82 7.43 3.24
N TRP A 74 12.53 8.70 3.55
CA TRP A 74 11.44 9.44 2.93
C TRP A 74 11.84 9.88 1.53
N VAL A 75 11.00 9.56 0.54
CA VAL A 75 11.06 10.13 -0.81
C VAL A 75 9.90 11.09 -0.97
N VAL A 76 10.23 12.38 -1.15
CA VAL A 76 9.27 13.46 -1.25
C VAL A 76 9.29 14.02 -2.68
N PHE A 77 8.13 14.12 -3.29
CA PHE A 77 7.99 14.64 -4.64
C PHE A 77 7.49 16.08 -4.63
N GLU A 78 7.95 16.87 -5.57
CA GLU A 78 7.39 18.21 -5.78
C GLU A 78 5.91 18.12 -6.23
N PRO A 79 5.07 19.07 -5.80
CA PRO A 79 3.71 19.18 -6.31
C PRO A 79 3.72 19.27 -7.85
N ASN A 80 2.77 18.60 -8.49
CA ASN A 80 2.62 18.59 -9.96
C ASN A 80 3.80 17.99 -10.76
N MET A 81 4.75 17.31 -10.10
CA MET A 81 5.83 16.62 -10.80
C MET A 81 5.24 15.55 -11.74
N PRO A 82 5.60 15.52 -13.04
CA PRO A 82 5.13 14.54 -14.00
C PRO A 82 5.49 13.12 -13.59
N PHE A 83 4.67 12.13 -13.96
CA PHE A 83 4.88 10.72 -13.59
C PHE A 83 6.29 10.22 -13.87
N THR A 84 6.78 10.44 -15.09
CA THR A 84 8.12 9.97 -15.48
C THR A 84 9.24 10.61 -14.66
N LYS A 85 9.06 11.86 -14.23
CA LYS A 85 9.99 12.55 -13.34
C LYS A 85 9.91 12.00 -11.91
N ARG A 86 8.71 11.64 -11.42
CA ARG A 86 8.55 10.97 -10.11
C ARG A 86 9.28 9.63 -10.07
N VAL A 87 9.10 8.82 -11.13
CA VAL A 87 9.81 7.55 -11.26
C VAL A 87 11.33 7.76 -11.25
N GLN A 88 11.83 8.70 -12.06
CA GLN A 88 13.26 9.00 -12.12
C GLN A 88 13.79 9.51 -10.77
N HIS A 89 13.07 10.41 -10.12
CA HIS A 89 13.43 10.94 -8.81
C HIS A 89 13.52 9.82 -7.77
N PHE A 90 12.49 8.94 -7.71
CA PHE A 90 12.49 7.80 -6.80
C PHE A 90 13.69 6.88 -7.05
N LEU A 91 13.97 6.56 -8.31
CA LEU A 91 15.11 5.69 -8.67
C LEU A 91 16.47 6.32 -8.28
N ASN A 92 16.63 7.63 -8.43
CA ASN A 92 17.82 8.34 -8.01
C ASN A 92 18.00 8.31 -6.49
N GLU A 93 16.93 8.55 -5.73
CA GLU A 93 16.97 8.52 -4.25
C GLU A 93 17.36 7.13 -3.71
N ILE A 94 16.94 6.06 -4.37
CA ILE A 94 17.27 4.70 -3.94
C ILE A 94 18.57 4.14 -4.55
N GLU A 95 19.32 4.91 -5.32
CA GLU A 95 20.56 4.46 -5.94
C GLU A 95 21.61 4.08 -4.89
N THR A 96 21.63 4.79 -3.77
CA THR A 96 22.51 4.52 -2.63
C THR A 96 22.04 3.37 -1.73
N CYS A 97 20.80 2.91 -1.88
CA CYS A 97 20.27 1.78 -1.13
C CYS A 97 20.94 0.49 -1.60
N GLN A 98 21.94 0.03 -0.85
CA GLN A 98 22.76 -1.12 -1.23
C GLN A 98 22.36 -2.38 -0.47
N ASN A 99 21.97 -3.41 -1.22
CA ASN A 99 22.02 -4.84 -0.86
C ASN A 99 21.45 -5.26 0.51
N THR A 100 20.56 -4.51 1.10
CA THR A 100 20.08 -4.78 2.44
C THR A 100 18.73 -5.50 2.42
N THR A 101 18.50 -6.28 3.45
CA THR A 101 17.20 -6.89 3.69
C THR A 101 16.19 -5.81 4.13
N PRO A 102 14.95 -5.84 3.64
CA PRO A 102 13.93 -4.88 4.06
C PRO A 102 13.65 -5.03 5.56
N ASN A 103 13.60 -3.92 6.28
CA ASN A 103 13.30 -3.93 7.71
C ASN A 103 12.01 -3.16 8.00
N TYR A 104 10.94 -3.90 8.22
CA TYR A 104 9.61 -3.36 8.50
C TYR A 104 9.55 -2.59 9.82
N LEU A 105 10.30 -3.04 10.85
CA LEU A 105 10.31 -2.37 12.15
C LEU A 105 10.98 -1.00 12.07
N ASN A 106 12.07 -0.88 11.31
CA ASN A 106 12.73 0.41 11.12
C ASN A 106 11.81 1.41 10.38
N VAL A 107 10.96 0.94 9.45
CA VAL A 107 9.93 1.78 8.81
C VAL A 107 8.92 2.26 9.84
N ILE A 108 8.42 1.36 10.68
CA ILE A 108 7.45 1.68 11.73
C ILE A 108 8.05 2.67 12.73
N ASP A 109 9.30 2.48 13.12
CA ASP A 109 10.01 3.40 14.01
C ASP A 109 10.18 4.78 13.38
N LEU A 110 10.61 4.86 12.12
CA LEU A 110 10.70 6.11 11.35
C LEU A 110 9.36 6.86 11.32
N ILE A 111 8.26 6.16 11.07
CA ILE A 111 6.92 6.76 11.02
C ILE A 111 6.52 7.25 12.41
N SER A 112 6.69 6.41 13.45
CA SER A 112 6.37 6.76 14.84
C SER A 112 7.15 7.99 15.29
N TYR A 113 8.46 8.02 15.03
CA TYR A 113 9.33 9.15 15.31
C TYR A 113 8.86 10.43 14.59
N THR A 114 8.58 10.32 13.29
CA THR A 114 8.09 11.48 12.50
C THR A 114 6.76 12.01 13.04
N CYS A 115 5.84 11.14 13.43
CA CYS A 115 4.57 11.55 14.04
C CYS A 115 4.75 12.29 15.37
N LEU A 116 5.73 11.89 16.18
CA LEU A 116 6.06 12.54 17.45
C LEU A 116 6.71 13.91 17.23
N GLU A 117 7.74 13.98 16.40
CA GLU A 117 8.49 15.22 16.10
C GLU A 117 7.60 16.29 15.47
N THR A 118 6.73 15.89 14.54
CA THR A 118 5.81 16.83 13.87
C THR A 118 4.57 17.15 14.69
N ARG A 119 4.46 16.59 15.90
CA ARG A 119 3.28 16.74 16.79
C ARG A 119 1.97 16.47 16.07
N MET A 120 1.97 15.45 15.20
CA MET A 120 0.78 15.09 14.45
C MET A 120 -0.40 14.81 15.37
N SER A 121 -1.59 15.25 14.96
CA SER A 121 -2.78 15.08 15.77
C SER A 121 -3.11 13.59 15.97
N ARG A 122 -3.73 13.25 17.11
CA ARG A 122 -4.22 11.90 17.41
C ARG A 122 -5.17 11.37 16.32
N TYR A 123 -5.91 12.27 15.67
CA TYR A 123 -6.78 11.95 14.55
C TYR A 123 -5.97 11.40 13.36
N PHE A 124 -4.84 12.02 13.05
CA PHE A 124 -3.99 11.61 11.93
C PHE A 124 -3.48 10.17 12.10
N THR A 125 -2.92 9.84 13.27
CA THR A 125 -2.39 8.49 13.53
C THR A 125 -3.49 7.43 13.54
N ARG A 126 -4.70 7.77 13.94
CA ARG A 126 -5.86 6.87 13.91
C ARG A 126 -6.29 6.50 12.51
N GLU A 127 -6.26 7.45 11.59
CA GLU A 127 -6.72 7.27 10.20
C GLU A 127 -5.58 6.82 9.27
N LEU A 128 -4.32 6.88 9.73
CA LEU A 128 -3.16 6.50 8.95
C LEU A 128 -3.22 5.02 8.57
N GLN A 129 -3.03 4.75 7.28
CA GLN A 129 -2.87 3.42 6.74
C GLN A 129 -1.53 3.29 6.03
N ILE A 130 -0.66 2.46 6.59
CA ILE A 130 0.65 2.15 6.05
C ILE A 130 0.49 0.99 5.07
N VAL A 131 0.91 1.17 3.82
CA VAL A 131 0.76 0.17 2.76
C VAL A 131 2.14 -0.29 2.31
N PHE A 132 2.54 -1.48 2.74
CA PHE A 132 3.80 -2.09 2.36
C PHE A 132 3.66 -2.84 1.04
N PHE A 133 4.46 -2.48 0.06
CA PHE A 133 4.60 -3.17 -1.21
C PHE A 133 5.90 -3.96 -1.23
N SER A 134 5.82 -5.28 -1.25
CA SER A 134 6.97 -6.19 -1.27
C SER A 134 6.58 -7.55 -1.81
N VAL A 135 7.56 -8.41 -2.04
CA VAL A 135 7.36 -9.84 -2.25
C VAL A 135 7.54 -10.52 -0.90
N PHE A 136 6.46 -10.66 -0.15
CA PHE A 136 6.54 -11.06 1.26
C PHE A 136 7.12 -12.41 1.51
N HIS A 137 7.90 -12.43 2.55
CA HIS A 137 8.25 -13.58 3.35
C HIS A 137 7.62 -13.42 4.75
N SER A 138 7.45 -14.49 5.47
CA SER A 138 6.76 -14.55 6.76
C SER A 138 7.18 -13.46 7.75
N PHE A 139 6.19 -12.85 8.39
CA PHE A 139 6.43 -11.95 9.53
C PHE A 139 6.71 -12.76 10.78
N ASP A 140 7.70 -12.34 11.56
CA ASP A 140 7.92 -12.83 12.90
C ASP A 140 6.79 -12.34 13.83
N SER A 141 6.37 -13.18 14.77
CA SER A 141 5.39 -12.84 15.81
C SER A 141 5.79 -11.60 16.64
N THR A 142 7.10 -11.32 16.71
CA THR A 142 7.64 -10.14 17.39
C THR A 142 7.30 -8.83 16.68
N PHE A 143 7.03 -8.85 15.36
CA PHE A 143 6.68 -7.65 14.61
C PHE A 143 5.43 -6.98 15.20
N PHE A 144 4.38 -7.72 15.44
CA PHE A 144 3.11 -7.16 15.93
C PHE A 144 3.22 -6.62 17.36
N SER A 145 4.01 -7.28 18.22
CA SER A 145 4.26 -6.79 19.57
C SER A 145 5.05 -5.48 19.57
N ASN A 146 6.10 -5.41 18.76
CA ASN A 146 6.93 -4.21 18.61
C ASN A 146 6.13 -3.06 17.97
N PHE A 147 5.32 -3.33 16.95
CA PHE A 147 4.42 -2.35 16.35
C PHE A 147 3.48 -1.72 17.40
N ASN A 148 2.81 -2.54 18.21
CA ASN A 148 1.94 -2.07 19.24
C ASN A 148 2.69 -1.25 20.31
N SER A 149 3.91 -1.65 20.65
CA SER A 149 4.77 -0.92 21.60
C SER A 149 5.15 0.47 21.08
N LEU A 150 5.59 0.57 19.82
CA LEU A 150 6.01 1.84 19.19
C LEU A 150 4.84 2.84 19.12
N PHE A 151 3.64 2.35 18.82
CA PHE A 151 2.45 3.20 18.77
C PHE A 151 1.66 3.28 20.08
N SER A 152 2.16 2.72 21.17
CA SER A 152 1.48 2.76 22.49
C SER A 152 1.24 4.17 23.04
N LYS A 153 2.05 5.15 22.61
CA LYS A 153 1.91 6.57 22.98
C LYS A 153 0.77 7.28 22.24
N PHE A 154 0.22 6.65 21.20
CA PHE A 154 -0.87 7.18 20.41
C PHE A 154 -2.19 6.53 20.85
N GLU A 155 -3.30 7.24 20.68
CA GLU A 155 -4.62 6.73 21.08
C GLU A 155 -5.03 5.48 20.31
N LYS A 156 -4.64 5.40 19.04
CA LYS A 156 -4.85 4.23 18.19
C LYS A 156 -3.63 4.00 17.30
N THR A 157 -3.32 2.74 17.10
CA THR A 157 -2.29 2.33 16.15
C THR A 157 -2.79 2.51 14.71
N PRO A 158 -1.92 2.87 13.75
CA PRO A 158 -2.24 2.89 12.34
C PRO A 158 -2.76 1.53 11.84
N LYS A 159 -3.44 1.54 10.70
CA LYS A 159 -3.73 0.33 9.94
C LYS A 159 -2.53 -0.04 9.09
N ILE A 160 -2.33 -1.34 8.86
CA ILE A 160 -1.27 -1.84 7.99
C ILE A 160 -1.89 -2.70 6.89
N THR A 161 -1.48 -2.45 5.67
CA THR A 161 -1.72 -3.32 4.52
C THR A 161 -0.40 -3.89 4.05
N PHE A 162 -0.31 -5.21 3.98
CA PHE A 162 0.77 -5.92 3.34
C PHE A 162 0.32 -6.33 1.95
N TRP A 163 0.93 -5.75 0.93
CA TRP A 163 0.57 -5.97 -0.46
C TRP A 163 1.69 -6.69 -1.20
N ASN A 164 1.49 -8.00 -1.40
CA ASN A 164 2.38 -8.80 -2.21
C ASN A 164 2.11 -8.54 -3.70
N THR A 165 3.10 -8.00 -4.39
CA THR A 165 3.01 -7.68 -5.83
C THR A 165 3.52 -8.82 -6.72
N SER A 166 3.90 -9.98 -6.15
CA SER A 166 4.23 -11.16 -6.95
C SER A 166 2.97 -11.79 -7.54
N ASN A 167 3.14 -12.41 -8.69
CA ASN A 167 2.04 -13.13 -9.37
C ASN A 167 1.95 -14.59 -8.91
N ASN A 168 2.79 -15.00 -7.95
CA ASN A 168 2.96 -16.38 -7.52
C ASN A 168 2.02 -16.79 -6.36
N GLY A 169 1.14 -15.90 -5.93
CA GLY A 169 0.20 -16.17 -4.86
C GLY A 169 -1.09 -16.81 -5.39
N LEU A 170 -1.43 -17.99 -4.86
CA LEU A 170 -2.70 -18.67 -5.12
C LEU A 170 -3.91 -17.87 -4.58
N ASP A 171 -3.68 -16.90 -3.71
CA ASP A 171 -4.74 -16.19 -3.00
C ASP A 171 -4.76 -14.71 -3.39
N ASN A 172 -5.56 -14.39 -4.40
CA ASN A 172 -5.86 -13.00 -4.80
C ASN A 172 -6.84 -12.29 -3.86
N PHE A 173 -7.20 -12.89 -2.75
CA PHE A 173 -8.19 -12.34 -1.82
C PHE A 173 -7.52 -11.65 -0.65
N PRO A 174 -8.06 -10.49 -0.23
CA PRO A 174 -7.57 -9.83 0.97
C PRO A 174 -7.92 -10.66 2.21
N ILE A 175 -6.91 -11.00 3.00
CA ILE A 175 -7.09 -11.59 4.32
C ILE A 175 -7.08 -10.46 5.34
N ILE A 176 -8.17 -10.33 6.07
CA ILE A 176 -8.31 -9.33 7.14
C ILE A 176 -8.25 -10.08 8.47
N THR A 177 -7.41 -9.59 9.37
CA THR A 177 -7.31 -10.15 10.72
C THR A 177 -8.44 -9.66 11.62
N ASP A 178 -8.77 -10.40 12.68
CA ASP A 178 -9.89 -10.15 13.59
C ASP A 178 -10.00 -8.72 14.14
N ASN A 179 -8.88 -8.00 14.16
CA ASN A 179 -8.85 -6.61 14.64
C ASN A 179 -9.02 -5.57 13.52
N ASN A 180 -9.29 -5.96 12.27
CA ASN A 180 -9.39 -5.08 11.09
C ASN A 180 -8.20 -4.09 10.93
N ARG A 181 -7.05 -4.40 11.55
CA ARG A 181 -5.86 -3.54 11.51
C ARG A 181 -4.85 -3.98 10.48
N PHE A 182 -4.83 -5.27 10.16
CA PHE A 182 -3.88 -5.85 9.25
C PHE A 182 -4.63 -6.45 8.06
N ILE A 183 -4.25 -6.02 6.87
CA ILE A 183 -4.82 -6.46 5.60
C ILE A 183 -3.69 -7.09 4.79
N TYR A 184 -3.90 -8.30 4.28
CA TYR A 184 -2.97 -8.95 3.36
C TYR A 184 -3.61 -9.01 1.99
N MET A 185 -2.87 -8.57 0.98
CA MET A 185 -3.31 -8.56 -0.41
C MET A 185 -2.23 -9.14 -1.31
N SER A 186 -2.63 -9.73 -2.44
CA SER A 186 -1.71 -10.26 -3.42
C SER A 186 -2.13 -9.89 -4.84
N GLY A 187 -1.13 -9.65 -5.71
CA GLY A 187 -1.32 -9.30 -7.11
C GLY A 187 -1.28 -7.80 -7.39
N TYR A 188 -1.39 -7.42 -8.66
CA TYR A 188 -1.20 -6.03 -9.10
C TYR A 188 -2.22 -5.57 -10.16
N ASN A 189 -3.27 -6.34 -10.40
CA ASN A 189 -4.28 -5.97 -11.39
C ASN A 189 -5.23 -4.88 -10.88
N SER A 190 -5.93 -4.24 -11.80
CA SER A 190 -6.86 -3.14 -11.48
C SER A 190 -8.05 -3.56 -10.60
N SER A 191 -8.42 -4.85 -10.60
CA SER A 191 -9.50 -5.38 -9.76
C SER A 191 -9.08 -5.39 -8.30
N ILE A 192 -7.84 -5.78 -8.00
CA ILE A 192 -7.29 -5.78 -6.63
C ILE A 192 -7.21 -4.35 -6.07
N LEU A 193 -6.82 -3.38 -6.90
CA LEU A 193 -6.85 -1.97 -6.48
C LEU A 193 -8.29 -1.50 -6.16
N LYS A 194 -9.27 -1.89 -6.96
CA LYS A 194 -10.69 -1.59 -6.68
C LYS A 194 -11.15 -2.25 -5.37
N GLU A 195 -10.78 -3.50 -5.12
CA GLU A 195 -11.10 -4.19 -3.87
C GLU A 195 -10.43 -3.52 -2.66
N PHE A 196 -9.15 -3.12 -2.76
CA PHE A 196 -8.48 -2.36 -1.73
C PHE A 196 -9.26 -1.10 -1.33
N ILE A 197 -9.74 -0.34 -2.32
CA ILE A 197 -10.53 0.86 -2.09
C ILE A 197 -11.86 0.53 -1.43
N LYS A 198 -12.54 -0.54 -1.88
CA LYS A 198 -13.81 -0.98 -1.28
C LYS A 198 -13.65 -1.40 0.17
N ILE A 199 -12.62 -2.20 0.49
CA ILE A 199 -12.34 -2.66 1.84
C ILE A 199 -12.14 -1.48 2.78
N ASN A 200 -11.37 -0.49 2.38
CA ASN A 200 -11.16 0.70 3.18
C ASN A 200 -12.45 1.49 3.43
N LYS A 201 -13.35 1.55 2.47
CA LYS A 201 -14.69 2.15 2.64
C LYS A 201 -15.61 1.34 3.54
N ILE A 202 -15.57 0.01 3.45
CA ILE A 202 -16.38 -0.89 4.27
C ILE A 202 -15.94 -0.84 5.74
N ILE A 203 -14.63 -0.75 5.99
CA ILE A 203 -14.07 -0.63 7.36
C ILE A 203 -14.53 0.69 8.03
N ILE A 204 -14.71 1.75 7.25
CA ILE A 204 -15.29 3.01 7.75
C ILE A 204 -16.78 2.83 8.12
N ASN A 205 -17.52 1.97 7.43
CA ASN A 205 -18.95 1.70 7.62
C ASN A 205 -19.27 0.46 8.48
N LYS A 206 -18.34 -0.02 9.32
CA LYS A 206 -18.46 -1.18 10.23
C LYS A 206 -19.40 -2.30 9.75
N PRO A 207 -18.89 -3.40 9.21
CA PRO A 207 -19.56 -4.69 9.42
C PRO A 207 -19.30 -5.13 10.87
N THR A 208 -20.34 -5.54 11.56
CA THR A 208 -20.28 -5.89 12.99
C THR A 208 -19.65 -7.25 13.27
N ASN A 209 -19.43 -8.07 12.21
CA ASN A 209 -18.73 -9.36 12.34
C ASN A 209 -18.14 -9.86 10.98
N ALA A 210 -17.20 -10.81 11.06
CA ALA A 210 -16.54 -11.40 9.91
C ALA A 210 -17.51 -12.11 8.93
N TYR A 211 -18.61 -12.65 9.42
CA TYR A 211 -19.62 -13.34 8.63
C TYR A 211 -20.37 -12.40 7.69
N GLU A 212 -20.82 -11.23 8.18
CA GLU A 212 -21.45 -10.20 7.36
C GLU A 212 -20.50 -9.64 6.29
N PHE A 213 -19.20 -9.62 6.60
CA PHE A 213 -18.20 -9.20 5.64
C PHE A 213 -18.03 -10.21 4.51
N ILE A 214 -17.93 -11.50 4.83
CA ILE A 214 -17.85 -12.59 3.85
C ILE A 214 -19.14 -12.65 3.01
N GLU A 215 -20.31 -12.55 3.65
CA GLU A 215 -21.59 -12.53 2.97
C GLU A 215 -21.70 -11.36 1.98
N LYS A 216 -21.21 -10.18 2.35
CA LYS A 216 -21.19 -8.98 1.50
C LYS A 216 -20.19 -9.07 0.34
N ILE A 217 -19.10 -9.79 0.52
CA ILE A 217 -18.17 -10.12 -0.56
C ILE A 217 -18.81 -11.15 -1.50
N CYS A 218 -19.34 -12.23 -0.95
CA CYS A 218 -19.95 -13.31 -1.72
C CYS A 218 -21.24 -12.92 -2.44
N SER A 219 -21.99 -11.94 -1.92
CA SER A 219 -23.19 -11.38 -2.58
C SER A 219 -22.88 -10.36 -3.69
N ASN A 220 -21.61 -10.14 -4.02
CA ASN A 220 -21.24 -9.25 -5.12
C ASN A 220 -21.49 -9.97 -6.46
N SER A 221 -22.16 -9.29 -7.40
CA SER A 221 -22.56 -9.81 -8.72
C SER A 221 -21.43 -10.44 -9.56
N VAL A 222 -20.16 -10.21 -9.20
CA VAL A 222 -19.00 -10.88 -9.79
C VAL A 222 -19.00 -12.38 -9.46
N TYR A 223 -19.62 -12.79 -8.34
CA TYR A 223 -19.69 -14.18 -7.90
C TYR A 223 -20.99 -14.88 -8.34
N ASP A 224 -21.99 -14.14 -8.83
CA ASP A 224 -23.22 -14.71 -9.42
C ASP A 224 -22.89 -15.55 -10.67
N VAL A 225 -21.79 -15.23 -11.36
CA VAL A 225 -21.28 -16.02 -12.47
C VAL A 225 -20.75 -17.38 -12.01
N LEU A 226 -20.18 -17.47 -10.80
CA LEU A 226 -19.66 -18.74 -10.26
C LEU A 226 -20.80 -19.67 -9.78
N SER A 227 -21.90 -19.13 -9.29
CA SER A 227 -23.06 -19.93 -8.87
C SER A 227 -23.69 -20.70 -10.03
N GLN A 228 -23.61 -20.17 -11.25
CA GLN A 228 -24.08 -20.85 -12.47
C GLN A 228 -23.25 -22.08 -12.86
N TYR A 229 -21.99 -22.14 -12.45
CA TYR A 229 -21.09 -23.28 -12.73
C TYR A 229 -21.05 -24.33 -11.62
N LEU A 230 -21.58 -24.02 -10.44
CA LEU A 230 -21.63 -24.96 -9.30
C LEU A 230 -22.96 -25.73 -9.21
N THR A 231 -23.95 -25.41 -10.04
CA THR A 231 -25.27 -26.06 -10.10
C THR A 231 -25.45 -27.00 -11.31
N THR A 232 -24.37 -27.26 -12.05
CA THR A 232 -24.28 -28.32 -13.07
C THR A 232 -23.33 -29.42 -12.63
#